data_217aeaf331abf3965f37969d3adf245e
#
_entry.id   217aeaf331abf3965f37969d3adf245e
#
_cell.length_a   1.000
_cell.length_b   1.000
_cell.length_c   1.000
_cell.angle_alpha   90.00
_cell.angle_beta   90.00
_cell.angle_gamma   90.00
#
_symmetry.space_group_name_H-M   'P 1'
#
loop_
_entity.id
_entity.type
_entity.pdbx_description
1 polymer ?
#
loop_
_entity_poly.entity_id
_entity_poly.type
_entity_poly.pdbx_seq_one_letter_code
_entity_poly.pdbx_strand_id
1 'polypeptide(L)'
;MKLIEVKKLSKSIRGKEILRHISFDIEEGDCVALIGPNGAGKTTLMDCLLGDKFLTSGQALVQGLKPTDNRLKEMVAILPQENTVVGDLKVKELLAFFRSIYPNSLSEEEIDALLGFSDKQKNQLASKLSGGQKRLFSFILALIGRPKILFLDEPTSAMDTSTRQHFWEIVNQLKKQGVTIVYSSHYIEEVEHTADRILVLHKGELIRDTTPYAMRKEEQEKHFTLPLSYKEVVEKIAGVTEIEIKQKALSFATKDASQVWQILQEHGCTIEEIEVRNRTLLDSIFETTQE
;
A
#
# COMPACT_ATOMS: atom_id res chain seq x y z
N MET A 1 3.36 -1.16 22.00
CA MET A 1 2.14 -0.61 22.69
C MET A 1 1.10 -0.36 21.61
N LYS A 2 -0.19 -0.74 21.89
CA LYS A 2 -1.26 -0.50 20.88
C LYS A 2 -1.44 1.00 20.68
N LEU A 3 -1.21 1.45 19.46
CA LEU A 3 -1.33 2.84 19.04
C LEU A 3 -2.71 3.13 18.43
N ILE A 4 -3.24 2.20 17.65
CA ILE A 4 -4.58 2.27 17.07
C ILE A 4 -5.34 1.02 17.53
N GLU A 5 -6.54 1.19 18.07
CA GLU A 5 -7.42 0.10 18.46
C GLU A 5 -8.78 0.28 17.78
N VAL A 6 -9.24 -0.75 17.08
CA VAL A 6 -10.53 -0.77 16.38
C VAL A 6 -11.31 -1.99 16.86
N LYS A 7 -12.53 -1.76 17.38
CA LYS A 7 -13.40 -2.82 17.91
C LYS A 7 -14.79 -2.73 17.29
N LYS A 8 -15.15 -3.73 16.48
CA LYS A 8 -16.46 -3.88 15.82
C LYS A 8 -16.93 -2.60 15.13
N LEU A 9 -16.00 -1.88 14.49
CA LEU A 9 -16.28 -0.65 13.78
C LEU A 9 -17.20 -0.93 12.60
N SER A 10 -18.32 -0.23 12.55
CA SER A 10 -19.23 -0.23 11.40
C SER A 10 -19.53 1.19 10.94
N LYS A 11 -19.67 1.38 9.64
CA LYS A 11 -20.01 2.65 9.01
C LYS A 11 -21.05 2.48 7.93
N SER A 12 -22.16 3.20 8.07
CA SER A 12 -23.17 3.34 7.03
C SER A 12 -23.20 4.76 6.48
N ILE A 13 -23.39 4.89 5.17
CA ILE A 13 -23.52 6.17 4.45
C ILE A 13 -24.80 6.09 3.61
N ARG A 14 -25.74 6.99 3.86
CA ARG A 14 -27.04 7.05 3.16
C ARG A 14 -27.78 5.70 3.13
N GLY A 15 -27.77 4.98 4.27
CA GLY A 15 -28.40 3.67 4.42
C GLY A 15 -27.63 2.48 3.85
N LYS A 16 -26.53 2.72 3.11
CA LYS A 16 -25.66 1.64 2.64
C LYS A 16 -24.54 1.38 3.66
N GLU A 17 -24.42 0.15 4.09
CA GLU A 17 -23.32 -0.28 4.98
C GLU A 17 -22.02 -0.39 4.17
N ILE A 18 -21.03 0.41 4.57
CA ILE A 18 -19.70 0.50 3.90
C ILE A 18 -18.66 -0.30 4.65
N LEU A 19 -18.71 -0.28 6.01
CA LEU A 19 -17.82 -1.05 6.87
C LEU A 19 -18.64 -1.88 7.85
N ARG A 20 -18.23 -3.14 8.07
CA ARG A 20 -18.99 -4.15 8.83
C ARG A 20 -18.10 -4.76 9.91
N HIS A 21 -18.37 -4.42 11.16
CA HIS A 21 -17.78 -5.04 12.36
C HIS A 21 -16.25 -5.22 12.31
N ILE A 22 -15.52 -4.28 11.70
CA ILE A 22 -14.07 -4.34 11.56
C ILE A 22 -13.40 -4.26 12.94
N SER A 23 -12.46 -5.17 13.19
CA SER A 23 -11.68 -5.19 14.44
C SER A 23 -10.23 -5.52 14.13
N PHE A 24 -9.31 -4.68 14.58
CA PHE A 24 -7.86 -4.87 14.56
C PHE A 24 -7.19 -3.90 15.52
N ASP A 25 -5.91 -4.08 15.75
CA ASP A 25 -5.05 -3.11 16.43
C ASP A 25 -3.77 -2.89 15.64
N ILE A 26 -3.12 -1.77 15.82
CA ILE A 26 -1.82 -1.42 15.22
C ILE A 26 -0.88 -1.01 16.34
N GLU A 27 0.33 -1.54 16.34
CA GLU A 27 1.35 -1.19 17.32
C GLU A 27 2.17 0.03 16.85
N GLU A 28 2.84 0.66 17.80
CA GLU A 28 3.73 1.79 17.55
C GLU A 28 4.92 1.33 16.68
N GLY A 29 5.20 2.05 15.60
CA GLY A 29 6.26 1.75 14.65
C GLY A 29 5.88 0.79 13.54
N ASP A 30 4.67 0.20 13.57
CA ASP A 30 4.21 -0.67 12.49
C ASP A 30 4.04 0.09 11.16
N CYS A 31 4.39 -0.56 10.07
CA CYS A 31 4.03 -0.14 8.71
C CYS A 31 2.96 -1.09 8.17
N VAL A 32 1.71 -0.64 8.16
CA VAL A 32 0.53 -1.45 7.85
C VAL A 32 -0.04 -1.08 6.49
N ALA A 33 -0.11 -2.05 5.60
CA ALA A 33 -0.79 -1.90 4.32
C ALA A 33 -2.27 -2.29 4.43
N LEU A 34 -3.14 -1.40 3.98
CA LEU A 34 -4.57 -1.62 3.85
C LEU A 34 -4.89 -1.90 2.38
N ILE A 35 -5.19 -3.14 2.05
CA ILE A 35 -5.39 -3.58 0.67
C ILE A 35 -6.81 -4.09 0.42
N GLY A 36 -7.21 -4.09 -0.83
CA GLY A 36 -8.53 -4.54 -1.29
C GLY A 36 -8.97 -3.82 -2.55
N PRO A 37 -9.99 -4.33 -3.24
CA PRO A 37 -10.49 -3.72 -4.47
C PRO A 37 -11.07 -2.32 -4.24
N ASN A 38 -11.33 -1.61 -5.35
CA ASN A 38 -12.03 -0.33 -5.30
C ASN A 38 -13.42 -0.52 -4.69
N GLY A 39 -13.78 0.36 -3.77
CA GLY A 39 -15.05 0.25 -3.03
C GLY A 39 -15.05 -0.72 -1.84
N ALA A 40 -13.91 -1.37 -1.50
CA ALA A 40 -13.80 -2.24 -0.33
C ALA A 40 -13.95 -1.51 1.02
N GLY A 41 -13.83 -0.17 1.03
CA GLY A 41 -13.98 0.64 2.24
C GLY A 41 -12.67 1.20 2.81
N LYS A 42 -11.52 1.06 2.14
CA LYS A 42 -10.20 1.50 2.61
C LYS A 42 -10.17 2.97 3.02
N THR A 43 -10.48 3.89 2.11
CA THR A 43 -10.56 5.34 2.40
C THR A 43 -11.57 5.65 3.48
N THR A 44 -12.74 4.98 3.49
CA THR A 44 -13.75 5.18 4.53
C THR A 44 -13.24 4.75 5.91
N LEU A 45 -12.48 3.67 6.00
CA LEU A 45 -11.85 3.25 7.25
C LEU A 45 -10.82 4.28 7.72
N MET A 46 -9.95 4.75 6.83
CA MET A 46 -8.99 5.83 7.15
C MET A 46 -9.70 7.10 7.64
N ASP A 47 -10.74 7.55 6.93
CA ASP A 47 -11.54 8.73 7.34
C ASP A 47 -12.16 8.55 8.74
N CYS A 48 -12.59 7.33 9.08
CA CYS A 48 -13.09 7.04 10.43
C CYS A 48 -11.98 7.13 11.49
N LEU A 49 -10.77 6.67 11.17
CA LEU A 49 -9.61 6.72 12.08
C LEU A 49 -9.03 8.14 12.20
N LEU A 50 -9.22 8.99 11.20
CA LEU A 50 -8.85 10.40 11.21
C LEU A 50 -9.89 11.30 11.89
N GLY A 51 -11.11 10.78 12.13
CA GLY A 51 -12.22 11.54 12.71
C GLY A 51 -13.02 12.35 11.70
N ASP A 52 -12.71 12.25 10.41
CA ASP A 52 -13.43 12.93 9.31
C ASP A 52 -14.81 12.33 9.06
N LYS A 53 -15.00 11.04 9.44
CA LYS A 53 -16.29 10.36 9.41
C LYS A 53 -16.61 9.70 10.73
N PHE A 54 -17.77 10.04 11.30
CA PHE A 54 -18.26 9.40 12.53
C PHE A 54 -18.61 7.93 12.27
N LEU A 55 -18.32 7.08 13.25
CA LEU A 55 -18.72 5.68 13.25
C LEU A 55 -20.24 5.57 13.37
N THR A 56 -20.85 4.55 12.73
CA THR A 56 -22.24 4.19 12.97
C THR A 56 -22.38 3.35 14.23
N SER A 57 -21.43 2.42 14.45
CA SER A 57 -21.34 1.62 15.69
C SER A 57 -19.90 1.15 15.90
N GLY A 58 -19.63 0.57 17.07
CA GLY A 58 -18.29 0.12 17.46
C GLY A 58 -17.44 1.24 18.06
N GLN A 59 -16.14 1.02 18.11
CA GLN A 59 -15.18 1.93 18.72
C GLN A 59 -13.87 1.99 17.92
N ALA A 60 -13.29 3.17 17.81
CA ALA A 60 -11.91 3.37 17.38
C ALA A 60 -11.20 4.30 18.36
N LEU A 61 -9.95 3.99 18.68
CA LEU A 61 -9.06 4.81 19.48
C LEU A 61 -7.73 4.96 18.76
N VAL A 62 -7.18 6.16 18.76
CA VAL A 62 -5.84 6.48 18.26
C VAL A 62 -5.07 7.08 19.44
N GLN A 63 -3.99 6.47 19.86
CA GLN A 63 -3.27 6.80 21.10
C GLN A 63 -4.18 6.86 22.35
N GLY A 64 -5.16 5.95 22.43
CA GLY A 64 -6.15 5.95 23.49
C GLY A 64 -7.19 7.08 23.43
N LEU A 65 -7.14 7.94 22.42
CA LEU A 65 -8.05 9.07 22.20
C LEU A 65 -9.09 8.71 21.11
N LYS A 66 -10.26 9.35 21.19
CA LYS A 66 -11.23 9.25 20.08
C LYS A 66 -10.65 9.93 18.83
N PRO A 67 -10.91 9.42 17.61
CA PRO A 67 -10.41 10.03 16.37
C PRO A 67 -10.73 11.52 16.19
N THR A 68 -11.82 12.00 16.81
CA THR A 68 -12.24 13.42 16.78
C THR A 68 -11.52 14.32 17.79
N ASP A 69 -10.59 13.78 18.58
CA ASP A 69 -9.87 14.57 19.59
C ASP A 69 -8.83 15.48 18.91
N ASN A 70 -8.91 16.79 19.17
CA ASN A 70 -8.02 17.77 18.56
C ASN A 70 -6.53 17.55 18.85
N ARG A 71 -6.18 16.89 19.96
CA ARG A 71 -4.78 16.55 20.30
C ARG A 71 -4.12 15.66 19.26
N LEU A 72 -4.90 14.88 18.51
CA LEU A 72 -4.38 14.04 17.42
C LEU A 72 -3.85 14.83 16.23
N LYS A 73 -4.35 16.06 16.00
CA LYS A 73 -3.93 16.91 14.86
C LYS A 73 -2.43 17.28 14.89
N GLU A 74 -1.81 17.26 16.06
CA GLU A 74 -0.37 17.53 16.21
C GLU A 74 0.50 16.27 15.95
N MET A 75 -0.12 15.09 16.02
CA MET A 75 0.58 13.81 15.97
C MET A 75 0.29 13.00 14.71
N VAL A 76 -0.80 13.29 14.03
CA VAL A 76 -1.29 12.55 12.87
C VAL A 76 -1.20 13.42 11.62
N ALA A 77 -0.64 12.89 10.56
CA ALA A 77 -0.70 13.52 9.24
C ALA A 77 -1.31 12.58 8.22
N ILE A 78 -1.86 13.16 7.15
CA ILE A 78 -2.47 12.44 6.04
C ILE A 78 -1.91 12.92 4.71
N LEU A 79 -1.69 11.96 3.81
CA LEU A 79 -1.59 12.19 2.38
C LEU A 79 -2.87 11.62 1.73
N PRO A 80 -3.86 12.46 1.39
CA PRO A 80 -5.11 12.00 0.79
C PRO A 80 -4.88 11.52 -0.65
N GLN A 81 -5.82 10.76 -1.21
CA GLN A 81 -5.72 10.24 -2.58
C GLN A 81 -5.58 11.35 -3.62
N GLU A 82 -6.35 12.44 -3.46
CA GLU A 82 -6.27 13.60 -4.35
C GLU A 82 -5.17 14.57 -3.91
N ASN A 83 -4.49 15.17 -4.89
CA ASN A 83 -3.50 16.21 -4.61
C ASN A 83 -4.20 17.54 -4.28
N THR A 84 -4.10 17.96 -3.03
CA THR A 84 -4.76 19.18 -2.52
C THR A 84 -3.83 20.40 -2.44
N VAL A 85 -2.70 20.40 -3.15
CA VAL A 85 -1.74 21.51 -3.11
C VAL A 85 -2.32 22.76 -3.76
N VAL A 86 -2.28 23.89 -3.03
CA VAL A 86 -2.67 25.20 -3.53
C VAL A 86 -1.75 25.59 -4.69
N GLY A 87 -2.29 25.60 -5.89
CA GLY A 87 -1.52 25.74 -7.14
C GLY A 87 -0.93 27.12 -7.41
N ASP A 88 -1.48 28.16 -6.81
CA ASP A 88 -1.17 29.58 -7.10
C ASP A 88 0.00 30.12 -6.26
N LEU A 89 0.54 29.32 -5.35
CA LEU A 89 1.71 29.66 -4.56
C LEU A 89 2.95 28.92 -5.10
N LYS A 90 4.12 29.52 -4.89
CA LYS A 90 5.40 28.88 -5.18
C LYS A 90 5.67 27.76 -4.17
N VAL A 91 6.41 26.74 -4.61
CA VAL A 91 6.83 25.64 -3.75
C VAL A 91 7.47 26.14 -2.45
N LYS A 92 8.44 27.04 -2.53
CA LYS A 92 9.12 27.63 -1.35
C LYS A 92 8.18 28.41 -0.42
N GLU A 93 7.15 29.07 -0.96
CA GLU A 93 6.19 29.81 -0.15
C GLU A 93 5.29 28.87 0.66
N LEU A 94 4.87 27.77 0.06
CA LEU A 94 4.14 26.73 0.76
C LEU A 94 4.99 26.05 1.82
N LEU A 95 6.26 25.73 1.55
CA LEU A 95 7.19 25.20 2.55
C LEU A 95 7.34 26.14 3.74
N ALA A 96 7.59 27.43 3.49
CA ALA A 96 7.72 28.43 4.55
C ALA A 96 6.43 28.57 5.37
N PHE A 97 5.28 28.57 4.70
CA PHE A 97 3.97 28.62 5.36
C PHE A 97 3.76 27.42 6.29
N PHE A 98 3.92 26.19 5.78
CA PHE A 98 3.73 24.99 6.60
C PHE A 98 4.73 24.91 7.76
N ARG A 99 5.99 25.31 7.56
CA ARG A 99 6.98 25.39 8.65
C ARG A 99 6.56 26.37 9.75
N SER A 100 5.90 27.48 9.38
CA SER A 100 5.46 28.49 10.37
C SER A 100 4.30 28.03 11.24
N ILE A 101 3.54 27.00 10.81
CA ILE A 101 2.39 26.48 11.57
C ILE A 101 2.86 25.58 12.73
N TYR A 102 3.94 24.81 12.54
CA TYR A 102 4.38 23.82 13.50
C TYR A 102 5.54 24.32 14.36
N PRO A 103 5.41 24.30 15.70
CA PRO A 103 6.51 24.76 16.60
C PRO A 103 7.78 23.93 16.45
N ASN A 104 7.66 22.63 16.14
CA ASN A 104 8.78 21.70 15.95
C ASN A 104 8.78 21.19 14.51
N SER A 105 8.90 22.11 13.53
CA SER A 105 8.92 21.76 12.12
C SER A 105 10.27 21.18 11.68
N LEU A 106 10.27 20.45 10.55
CA LEU A 106 11.50 20.09 9.85
C LEU A 106 12.29 21.34 9.48
N SER A 107 13.62 21.27 9.55
CA SER A 107 14.51 22.34 9.08
C SER A 107 14.46 22.45 7.55
N GLU A 108 15.00 23.54 7.01
CA GLU A 108 15.07 23.73 5.55
C GLU A 108 15.98 22.67 4.90
N GLU A 109 17.10 22.37 5.56
CA GLU A 109 18.06 21.35 5.12
C GLU A 109 17.43 19.95 5.12
N GLU A 110 16.64 19.60 6.16
CA GLU A 110 15.93 18.33 6.21
C GLU A 110 14.88 18.22 5.08
N ILE A 111 14.13 19.29 4.85
CA ILE A 111 13.14 19.35 3.76
C ILE A 111 13.81 19.23 2.39
N ASP A 112 14.91 19.95 2.18
CA ASP A 112 15.65 19.91 0.92
C ASP A 112 16.23 18.51 0.65
N ALA A 113 16.75 17.86 1.67
CA ALA A 113 17.25 16.48 1.58
C ALA A 113 16.13 15.47 1.21
N LEU A 114 14.92 15.64 1.77
CA LEU A 114 13.78 14.78 1.47
C LEU A 114 13.15 15.07 0.11
N LEU A 115 13.07 16.35 -0.27
CA LEU A 115 12.36 16.78 -1.48
C LEU A 115 13.20 16.61 -2.75
N GLY A 116 14.51 16.87 -2.68
CA GLY A 116 15.42 16.75 -3.81
C GLY A 116 15.15 17.76 -4.94
N PHE A 117 14.42 18.84 -4.70
CA PHE A 117 14.08 19.83 -5.72
C PHE A 117 15.20 20.85 -5.92
N SER A 118 15.47 21.17 -7.18
CA SER A 118 16.37 22.28 -7.53
C SER A 118 15.76 23.65 -7.14
N ASP A 119 16.60 24.67 -7.05
CA ASP A 119 16.15 26.05 -6.79
C ASP A 119 15.14 26.53 -7.82
N LYS A 120 15.28 26.12 -9.08
CA LYS A 120 14.31 26.42 -10.14
C LYS A 120 12.94 25.83 -9.81
N GLN A 121 12.90 24.58 -9.34
CA GLN A 121 11.65 23.92 -8.96
C GLN A 121 11.03 24.54 -7.69
N LYS A 122 11.87 24.92 -6.71
CA LYS A 122 11.39 25.63 -5.50
C LYS A 122 10.82 27.02 -5.79
N ASN A 123 11.32 27.70 -6.82
CA ASN A 123 10.88 29.03 -7.21
C ASN A 123 9.68 29.06 -8.20
N GLN A 124 9.23 27.93 -8.74
CA GLN A 124 8.05 27.87 -9.60
C GLN A 124 6.75 27.69 -8.80
N LEU A 125 5.62 27.99 -9.44
CA LEU A 125 4.30 27.72 -8.87
C LEU A 125 4.12 26.19 -8.67
N ALA A 126 3.48 25.78 -7.60
CA ALA A 126 3.22 24.37 -7.32
C ALA A 126 2.34 23.70 -8.40
N SER A 127 1.47 24.49 -9.08
CA SER A 127 0.71 24.01 -10.25
C SER A 127 1.58 23.56 -11.42
N LYS A 128 2.82 24.03 -11.54
CA LYS A 128 3.77 23.69 -12.62
C LYS A 128 4.56 22.40 -12.37
N LEU A 129 4.48 21.82 -11.19
CA LEU A 129 5.07 20.52 -10.89
C LEU A 129 4.38 19.43 -11.71
N SER A 130 5.12 18.37 -12.08
CA SER A 130 4.52 17.15 -12.64
C SER A 130 3.60 16.45 -11.62
N GLY A 131 2.77 15.52 -12.07
CA GLY A 131 1.89 14.75 -11.17
C GLY A 131 2.65 14.07 -10.03
N GLY A 132 3.72 13.36 -10.35
CA GLY A 132 4.57 12.70 -9.35
C GLY A 132 5.28 13.69 -8.42
N GLN A 133 5.78 14.80 -8.96
CA GLN A 133 6.38 15.86 -8.14
C GLN A 133 5.38 16.52 -7.20
N LYS A 134 4.14 16.76 -7.64
CA LYS A 134 3.06 17.25 -6.78
C LYS A 134 2.76 16.27 -5.65
N ARG A 135 2.74 14.99 -5.97
CA ARG A 135 2.47 13.94 -4.99
C ARG A 135 3.56 13.86 -3.93
N LEU A 136 4.83 13.82 -4.36
CA LEU A 136 5.98 13.86 -3.46
C LEU A 136 5.97 15.14 -2.62
N PHE A 137 5.72 16.29 -3.23
CA PHE A 137 5.64 17.57 -2.52
C PHE A 137 4.54 17.59 -1.46
N SER A 138 3.33 17.09 -1.78
CA SER A 138 2.24 16.95 -0.81
C SER A 138 2.63 16.05 0.36
N PHE A 139 3.35 14.97 0.09
CA PHE A 139 3.88 14.08 1.10
C PHE A 139 4.87 14.80 2.03
N ILE A 140 5.83 15.54 1.47
CA ILE A 140 6.80 16.29 2.30
C ILE A 140 6.10 17.38 3.13
N LEU A 141 5.08 18.06 2.61
CA LEU A 141 4.28 19.00 3.39
C LEU A 141 3.61 18.33 4.60
N ALA A 142 3.11 17.09 4.44
CA ALA A 142 2.53 16.31 5.54
C ALA A 142 3.58 15.94 6.61
N LEU A 143 4.86 15.81 6.25
CA LEU A 143 5.93 15.47 7.17
C LEU A 143 6.48 16.66 7.98
N ILE A 144 6.22 17.90 7.57
CA ILE A 144 6.82 19.11 8.16
C ILE A 144 6.62 19.17 9.68
N GLY A 145 5.44 18.78 10.17
CA GLY A 145 5.11 18.77 11.61
C GLY A 145 5.68 17.59 12.39
N ARG A 146 6.53 16.75 11.82
CA ARG A 146 7.09 15.53 12.45
C ARG A 146 6.01 14.63 13.06
N PRO A 147 5.05 14.13 12.24
CA PRO A 147 3.97 13.30 12.71
C PRO A 147 4.48 11.99 13.30
N LYS A 148 3.79 11.47 14.32
CA LYS A 148 4.02 10.13 14.89
C LYS A 148 3.26 9.05 14.14
N ILE A 149 2.14 9.43 13.53
CA ILE A 149 1.27 8.54 12.75
C ILE A 149 1.03 9.17 11.39
N LEU A 150 1.19 8.39 10.36
CA LEU A 150 1.06 8.83 8.98
C LEU A 150 0.05 7.94 8.24
N PHE A 151 -1.02 8.54 7.75
CA PHE A 151 -1.98 7.90 6.86
C PHE A 151 -1.71 8.28 5.42
N LEU A 152 -1.62 7.29 4.53
CA LEU A 152 -1.29 7.50 3.11
C LEU A 152 -2.32 6.78 2.24
N ASP A 153 -3.19 7.54 1.55
CA ASP A 153 -4.20 6.94 0.68
C ASP A 153 -3.69 6.89 -0.77
N GLU A 154 -3.39 5.67 -1.26
CA GLU A 154 -2.79 5.40 -2.57
C GLU A 154 -1.59 6.32 -2.88
N PRO A 155 -0.55 6.33 -2.03
CA PRO A 155 0.47 7.37 -2.03
C PRO A 155 1.27 7.48 -3.32
N THR A 156 1.49 6.37 -4.02
CA THR A 156 2.35 6.29 -5.21
C THR A 156 1.60 6.45 -6.53
N SER A 157 0.29 6.72 -6.47
CA SER A 157 -0.51 7.00 -7.66
C SER A 157 0.06 8.20 -8.42
N ALA A 158 0.15 8.09 -9.75
CA ALA A 158 0.71 9.12 -10.66
C ALA A 158 2.22 9.42 -10.48
N MET A 159 2.98 8.60 -9.70
CA MET A 159 4.44 8.69 -9.64
C MET A 159 5.09 7.84 -10.73
N ASP A 160 6.14 8.38 -11.36
CA ASP A 160 7.07 7.58 -12.16
C ASP A 160 7.94 6.67 -11.28
N THR A 161 8.65 5.72 -11.88
CA THR A 161 9.44 4.72 -11.15
C THR A 161 10.48 5.35 -10.22
N SER A 162 11.17 6.40 -10.65
CA SER A 162 12.22 7.03 -9.84
C SER A 162 11.65 7.80 -8.65
N THR A 163 10.58 8.56 -8.86
CA THR A 163 9.87 9.28 -7.79
C THR A 163 9.25 8.32 -6.79
N ARG A 164 8.70 7.19 -7.26
CA ARG A 164 8.14 6.12 -6.42
C ARG A 164 9.21 5.47 -5.54
N GLN A 165 10.37 5.14 -6.11
CA GLN A 165 11.49 4.59 -5.35
C GLN A 165 11.93 5.56 -4.25
N HIS A 166 12.14 6.84 -4.59
CA HIS A 166 12.51 7.87 -3.62
C HIS A 166 11.47 8.04 -2.50
N PHE A 167 10.17 8.02 -2.84
CA PHE A 167 9.09 8.05 -1.86
C PHE A 167 9.21 6.89 -0.85
N TRP A 168 9.42 5.66 -1.31
CA TRP A 168 9.54 4.50 -0.42
C TRP A 168 10.84 4.50 0.39
N GLU A 169 11.91 5.10 -0.12
CA GLU A 169 13.14 5.32 0.65
C GLU A 169 12.87 6.25 1.85
N ILE A 170 12.11 7.33 1.65
CA ILE A 170 11.69 8.23 2.74
C ILE A 170 10.79 7.48 3.73
N VAL A 171 9.80 6.75 3.27
CA VAL A 171 8.92 5.93 4.13
C VAL A 171 9.74 4.96 4.99
N ASN A 172 10.72 4.28 4.41
CA ASN A 172 11.61 3.37 5.14
C ASN A 172 12.47 4.10 6.19
N GLN A 173 12.90 5.34 5.92
CA GLN A 173 13.60 6.16 6.91
C GLN A 173 12.69 6.53 8.08
N LEU A 174 11.46 6.97 7.81
CA LEU A 174 10.46 7.30 8.84
C LEU A 174 10.13 6.10 9.70
N LYS A 175 9.94 4.92 9.10
CA LYS A 175 9.74 3.66 9.80
C LYS A 175 10.89 3.35 10.77
N LYS A 176 12.15 3.49 10.34
CA LYS A 176 13.33 3.32 11.21
C LYS A 176 13.38 4.33 12.36
N GLN A 177 12.75 5.49 12.22
CA GLN A 177 12.60 6.51 13.26
C GLN A 177 11.42 6.23 14.20
N GLY A 178 10.67 5.13 14.00
CA GLY A 178 9.54 4.73 14.83
C GLY A 178 8.21 5.40 14.46
N VAL A 179 8.10 6.03 13.29
CA VAL A 179 6.82 6.55 12.80
C VAL A 179 5.92 5.39 12.42
N THR A 180 4.69 5.38 12.91
CA THR A 180 3.68 4.41 12.53
C THR A 180 3.02 4.83 11.23
N ILE A 181 2.94 3.92 10.28
CA ILE A 181 2.47 4.22 8.92
C ILE A 181 1.33 3.29 8.56
N VAL A 182 0.21 3.87 8.13
CA VAL A 182 -0.94 3.14 7.59
C VAL A 182 -1.17 3.63 6.17
N TYR A 183 -1.04 2.76 5.20
CA TYR A 183 -1.24 3.17 3.81
C TYR A 183 -2.16 2.24 3.05
N SER A 184 -2.94 2.79 2.12
CA SER A 184 -3.68 1.99 1.16
C SER A 184 -2.84 1.75 -0.09
N SER A 185 -2.97 0.57 -0.68
CA SER A 185 -2.41 0.28 -1.99
C SER A 185 -3.24 -0.78 -2.71
N HIS A 186 -3.18 -0.74 -4.02
CA HIS A 186 -3.62 -1.82 -4.91
C HIS A 186 -2.42 -2.47 -5.64
N TYR A 187 -1.20 -1.98 -5.39
CA TYR A 187 0.04 -2.55 -5.93
C TYR A 187 0.65 -3.55 -4.95
N ILE A 188 0.51 -4.82 -5.26
CA ILE A 188 0.93 -5.93 -4.39
C ILE A 188 2.44 -5.95 -4.19
N GLU A 189 3.21 -5.75 -5.27
CA GLU A 189 4.67 -5.74 -5.23
C GLU A 189 5.22 -4.68 -4.25
N GLU A 190 4.58 -3.51 -4.19
CA GLU A 190 4.97 -2.49 -3.21
C GLU A 190 4.72 -2.96 -1.78
N VAL A 191 3.55 -3.55 -1.53
CA VAL A 191 3.15 -4.03 -0.21
C VAL A 191 4.08 -5.12 0.31
N GLU A 192 4.47 -6.05 -0.54
CA GLU A 192 5.39 -7.14 -0.18
C GLU A 192 6.77 -6.66 0.31
N HIS A 193 7.22 -5.51 -0.20
CA HIS A 193 8.54 -4.96 0.14
C HIS A 193 8.52 -3.89 1.22
N THR A 194 7.36 -3.28 1.50
CA THR A 194 7.28 -2.11 2.37
C THR A 194 6.52 -2.36 3.67
N ALA A 195 5.48 -3.20 3.66
CA ALA A 195 4.64 -3.47 4.81
C ALA A 195 5.24 -4.49 5.77
N ASP A 196 5.04 -4.27 7.08
CA ASP A 196 5.24 -5.29 8.11
C ASP A 196 4.00 -6.17 8.27
N ARG A 197 2.83 -5.58 8.05
CA ARG A 197 1.52 -6.22 8.24
C ARG A 197 0.55 -5.77 7.15
N ILE A 198 -0.35 -6.66 6.79
CA ILE A 198 -1.32 -6.48 5.72
C ILE A 198 -2.72 -6.71 6.27
N LEU A 199 -3.58 -5.73 6.12
CA LEU A 199 -5.01 -5.82 6.39
C LEU A 199 -5.77 -5.86 5.07
N VAL A 200 -6.46 -6.98 4.79
CA VAL A 200 -7.21 -7.17 3.54
C VAL A 200 -8.69 -6.86 3.76
N LEU A 201 -9.17 -5.81 3.09
CA LEU A 201 -10.59 -5.46 3.09
C LEU A 201 -11.29 -5.96 1.83
N HIS A 202 -12.49 -6.54 2.03
CA HIS A 202 -13.38 -6.91 0.94
C HIS A 202 -14.85 -6.64 1.33
N LYS A 203 -15.58 -5.93 0.47
CA LYS A 203 -17.01 -5.59 0.68
C LYS A 203 -17.32 -5.04 2.09
N GLY A 204 -16.39 -4.26 2.64
CA GLY A 204 -16.53 -3.63 3.97
C GLY A 204 -16.15 -4.50 5.16
N GLU A 205 -15.64 -5.69 4.94
CA GLU A 205 -15.18 -6.61 5.98
C GLU A 205 -13.65 -6.77 5.96
N LEU A 206 -13.06 -6.97 7.13
CA LEU A 206 -11.65 -7.36 7.25
C LEU A 206 -11.57 -8.88 7.10
N ILE A 207 -11.15 -9.35 5.92
CA ILE A 207 -11.11 -10.79 5.62
C ILE A 207 -9.79 -11.44 5.99
N ARG A 208 -8.72 -10.64 6.09
CA ARG A 208 -7.38 -11.12 6.47
C ARG A 208 -6.63 -10.06 7.26
N ASP A 209 -5.83 -10.55 8.19
CA ASP A 209 -4.85 -9.82 8.97
C ASP A 209 -3.61 -10.69 9.02
N THR A 210 -2.55 -10.30 8.28
CA THR A 210 -1.42 -11.19 7.98
C THR A 210 -0.13 -10.39 7.80
N THR A 211 0.97 -11.06 7.52
CA THR A 211 2.25 -10.45 7.14
C THR A 211 2.62 -10.83 5.71
N PRO A 212 3.48 -10.05 5.01
CA PRO A 212 3.96 -10.43 3.67
C PRO A 212 4.61 -11.82 3.65
N TYR A 213 5.31 -12.19 4.72
CA TYR A 213 5.93 -13.51 4.84
C TYR A 213 4.91 -14.64 4.97
N ALA A 214 3.91 -14.48 5.87
CA ALA A 214 2.87 -15.48 6.06
C ALA A 214 2.06 -15.67 4.78
N MET A 215 1.73 -14.56 4.12
CA MET A 215 1.01 -14.54 2.85
C MET A 215 1.75 -15.34 1.77
N ARG A 216 3.06 -15.10 1.58
CA ARG A 216 3.89 -15.87 0.63
C ARG A 216 3.97 -17.37 0.96
N LYS A 217 3.93 -17.72 2.26
CA LYS A 217 4.00 -19.11 2.69
C LYS A 217 2.69 -19.88 2.48
N GLU A 218 1.55 -19.18 2.53
CA GLU A 218 0.22 -19.77 2.26
C GLU A 218 0.00 -20.08 0.78
N GLU A 219 0.79 -19.47 -0.12
CA GLU A 219 0.72 -19.67 -1.57
C GLU A 219 1.27 -21.05 -1.95
N GLN A 220 0.38 -22.02 -2.01
CA GLN A 220 0.71 -23.36 -2.48
C GLN A 220 0.82 -23.46 -4.00
N GLU A 221 0.21 -22.52 -4.73
CA GLU A 221 0.15 -22.57 -6.19
C GLU A 221 1.32 -21.80 -6.82
N LYS A 222 2.00 -22.46 -7.76
CA LYS A 222 3.13 -21.92 -8.50
C LYS A 222 2.76 -21.79 -9.96
N HIS A 223 3.08 -20.65 -10.57
CA HIS A 223 3.00 -20.44 -11.99
C HIS A 223 4.35 -20.71 -12.63
N PHE A 224 4.34 -21.63 -13.58
CA PHE A 224 5.50 -21.96 -14.42
C PHE A 224 5.34 -21.29 -15.77
N THR A 225 6.44 -20.75 -16.29
CA THR A 225 6.53 -20.29 -17.68
C THR A 225 7.76 -20.92 -18.32
N LEU A 226 7.59 -21.58 -19.45
CA LEU A 226 8.64 -22.33 -20.14
C LEU A 226 8.41 -22.34 -21.65
N PRO A 227 9.41 -22.79 -22.46
CA PRO A 227 9.27 -22.88 -23.91
C PRO A 227 8.12 -23.79 -24.35
N LEU A 228 7.46 -23.43 -25.44
CA LEU A 228 6.33 -24.18 -26.01
C LEU A 228 6.69 -25.63 -26.41
N SER A 229 7.97 -25.96 -26.59
CA SER A 229 8.46 -27.32 -26.86
C SER A 229 8.05 -28.34 -25.80
N TYR A 230 7.78 -27.92 -24.58
CA TYR A 230 7.36 -28.79 -23.47
C TYR A 230 5.83 -28.96 -23.35
N LYS A 231 5.04 -28.45 -24.30
CA LYS A 231 3.58 -28.49 -24.27
C LYS A 231 3.03 -29.93 -24.08
N GLU A 232 3.47 -30.86 -24.87
CA GLU A 232 2.99 -32.26 -24.83
C GLU A 232 3.33 -32.96 -23.52
N VAL A 233 4.41 -32.53 -22.85
CA VAL A 233 4.81 -33.04 -21.53
C VAL A 233 3.89 -32.46 -20.46
N VAL A 234 3.69 -31.14 -20.47
CA VAL A 234 2.88 -30.43 -19.47
C VAL A 234 1.42 -30.86 -19.50
N GLU A 235 0.84 -31.06 -20.70
CA GLU A 235 -0.56 -31.52 -20.85
C GLU A 235 -0.82 -32.91 -20.24
N LYS A 236 0.24 -33.71 -20.03
CA LYS A 236 0.16 -35.05 -19.44
C LYS A 236 0.40 -35.06 -17.91
N ILE A 237 0.83 -33.94 -17.34
CA ILE A 237 1.11 -33.86 -15.89
C ILE A 237 -0.20 -33.66 -15.14
N ALA A 238 -0.48 -34.57 -14.20
CA ALA A 238 -1.64 -34.43 -13.31
C ALA A 238 -1.48 -33.22 -12.35
N GLY A 239 -2.54 -32.47 -12.12
CA GLY A 239 -2.54 -31.34 -11.20
C GLY A 239 -2.02 -30.02 -11.80
N VAL A 240 -1.82 -29.97 -13.12
CA VAL A 240 -1.58 -28.75 -13.86
C VAL A 240 -2.91 -28.12 -14.25
N THR A 241 -3.05 -26.81 -14.02
CA THR A 241 -4.23 -26.00 -14.30
C THR A 241 -3.83 -24.74 -15.07
N GLU A 242 -4.80 -23.99 -15.62
CA GLU A 242 -4.59 -22.67 -16.24
C GLU A 242 -3.53 -22.67 -17.35
N ILE A 243 -3.57 -23.65 -18.23
CA ILE A 243 -2.60 -23.74 -19.34
C ILE A 243 -2.89 -22.61 -20.35
N GLU A 244 -1.97 -21.67 -20.47
CA GLU A 244 -2.01 -20.58 -21.43
C GLU A 244 -0.81 -20.62 -22.37
N ILE A 245 -1.05 -20.32 -23.65
CA ILE A 245 0.01 -20.18 -24.65
C ILE A 245 0.07 -18.71 -25.09
N LYS A 246 1.20 -18.06 -24.84
CA LYS A 246 1.48 -16.69 -25.29
C LYS A 246 2.74 -16.67 -26.14
N GLN A 247 2.59 -16.37 -27.45
CA GLN A 247 3.69 -16.34 -28.40
C GLN A 247 4.44 -17.69 -28.47
N LYS A 248 5.66 -17.78 -27.90
CA LYS A 248 6.51 -18.98 -27.90
C LYS A 248 6.66 -19.59 -26.49
N ALA A 249 5.91 -19.11 -25.54
CA ALA A 249 5.94 -19.55 -24.16
C ALA A 249 4.63 -20.24 -23.75
N LEU A 250 4.75 -21.24 -22.90
CA LEU A 250 3.67 -21.96 -22.25
C LEU A 250 3.69 -21.56 -20.77
N SER A 251 2.55 -21.10 -20.25
CA SER A 251 2.37 -20.81 -18.82
C SER A 251 1.29 -21.72 -18.24
N PHE A 252 1.47 -22.15 -17.01
CA PHE A 252 0.48 -22.97 -16.30
C PHE A 252 0.65 -22.83 -14.78
N ALA A 253 -0.37 -23.23 -14.02
CA ALA A 253 -0.37 -23.25 -12.56
C ALA A 253 -0.34 -24.67 -12.02
N THR A 254 0.29 -24.87 -10.85
CA THR A 254 0.31 -26.13 -10.13
C THR A 254 0.47 -25.95 -8.63
N LYS A 255 -0.13 -26.84 -7.84
CA LYS A 255 0.09 -26.93 -6.39
C LYS A 255 1.24 -27.87 -6.01
N ASP A 256 1.69 -28.70 -6.92
CA ASP A 256 2.84 -29.60 -6.72
C ASP A 256 4.00 -29.26 -7.64
N ALA A 257 4.66 -28.16 -7.32
CA ALA A 257 5.79 -27.66 -8.07
C ALA A 257 6.97 -28.66 -8.11
N SER A 258 7.13 -29.46 -7.04
CA SER A 258 8.23 -30.44 -6.93
C SER A 258 8.04 -31.58 -7.93
N GLN A 259 6.85 -32.16 -8.01
CA GLN A 259 6.52 -33.21 -8.95
C GLN A 259 6.65 -32.71 -10.41
N VAL A 260 6.09 -31.53 -10.68
CA VAL A 260 6.17 -30.92 -12.02
C VAL A 260 7.62 -30.69 -12.43
N TRP A 261 8.44 -30.14 -11.53
CA TRP A 261 9.85 -29.89 -11.81
C TRP A 261 10.62 -31.18 -12.09
N GLN A 262 10.39 -32.25 -11.32
CA GLN A 262 11.02 -33.54 -11.56
C GLN A 262 10.69 -34.09 -12.96
N ILE A 263 9.41 -34.05 -13.35
CA ILE A 263 8.98 -34.53 -14.68
C ILE A 263 9.62 -33.69 -15.79
N LEU A 264 9.68 -32.37 -15.65
CA LEU A 264 10.31 -31.49 -16.64
C LEU A 264 11.81 -31.79 -16.80
N GLN A 265 12.53 -32.02 -15.68
CA GLN A 265 13.94 -32.41 -15.71
C GLN A 265 14.16 -33.74 -16.42
N GLU A 266 13.32 -34.75 -16.21
CA GLU A 266 13.39 -36.06 -16.86
C GLU A 266 13.21 -35.94 -18.39
N HIS A 267 12.54 -34.86 -18.85
CA HIS A 267 12.36 -34.55 -20.28
C HIS A 267 13.38 -33.50 -20.78
N GLY A 268 14.45 -33.25 -20.04
CA GLY A 268 15.58 -32.41 -20.47
C GLY A 268 15.41 -30.92 -20.25
N CYS A 269 14.39 -30.47 -19.51
CA CYS A 269 14.22 -29.06 -19.16
C CYS A 269 15.29 -28.62 -18.18
N THR A 270 15.91 -27.49 -18.44
CA THR A 270 16.91 -26.89 -17.57
C THR A 270 16.32 -25.70 -16.77
N ILE A 271 16.97 -25.33 -15.67
CA ILE A 271 16.50 -24.26 -14.83
C ILE A 271 16.57 -22.88 -15.52
N GLU A 272 17.46 -22.75 -16.50
CA GLU A 272 17.62 -21.52 -17.30
C GLU A 272 16.45 -21.33 -18.29
N GLU A 273 15.70 -22.39 -18.61
CA GLU A 273 14.58 -22.34 -19.54
C GLU A 273 13.25 -22.04 -18.87
N ILE A 274 13.19 -22.04 -17.53
CA ILE A 274 11.94 -21.89 -16.79
C ILE A 274 11.92 -20.62 -15.95
N GLU A 275 10.75 -20.05 -15.81
CA GLU A 275 10.42 -19.04 -14.80
C GLU A 275 9.37 -19.62 -13.86
N VAL A 276 9.62 -19.52 -12.55
CA VAL A 276 8.67 -19.96 -11.52
C VAL A 276 8.29 -18.77 -10.65
N ARG A 277 7.01 -18.42 -10.64
CA ARG A 277 6.46 -17.37 -9.80
C ARG A 277 5.48 -17.96 -8.78
N ASN A 278 5.38 -17.35 -7.62
CA ASN A 278 4.28 -17.62 -6.71
C ASN A 278 3.02 -16.92 -7.25
N ARG A 279 1.87 -17.58 -7.18
CA ARG A 279 0.59 -16.89 -7.34
C ARG A 279 0.36 -16.06 -6.08
N THR A 280 -0.07 -14.80 -6.20
CA THR A 280 -0.33 -14.00 -5.03
C THR A 280 -1.77 -14.21 -4.53
N LEU A 281 -1.95 -14.28 -3.20
CA LEU A 281 -3.28 -14.41 -2.59
C LEU A 281 -4.23 -13.29 -3.05
N LEU A 282 -3.64 -12.16 -3.42
CA LEU A 282 -4.37 -11.01 -3.94
C LEU A 282 -4.86 -11.22 -5.36
N ASP A 283 -4.13 -11.96 -6.20
CA ASP A 283 -4.63 -12.37 -7.51
C ASP A 283 -5.92 -13.17 -7.33
N SER A 284 -5.96 -14.09 -6.36
CA SER A 284 -7.18 -14.85 -6.06
C SER A 284 -8.30 -14.01 -5.45
N ILE A 285 -8.00 -12.97 -4.67
CA ILE A 285 -9.01 -12.04 -4.13
C ILE A 285 -9.54 -11.12 -5.23
N PHE A 286 -8.69 -10.63 -6.11
CA PHE A 286 -9.10 -9.76 -7.22
C PHE A 286 -9.88 -10.50 -8.31
N GLU A 287 -9.55 -11.74 -8.61
CA GLU A 287 -10.31 -12.59 -9.56
C GLU A 287 -11.72 -12.89 -9.04
N THR A 288 -11.87 -13.22 -7.75
CA THR A 288 -13.18 -13.46 -7.13
C THR A 288 -14.06 -12.20 -7.09
N THR A 289 -13.51 -11.01 -7.37
CA THR A 289 -14.24 -9.73 -7.33
C THR A 289 -14.59 -9.18 -8.70
N GLN A 290 -14.16 -9.83 -9.79
CA GLN A 290 -14.56 -9.47 -11.17
C GLN A 290 -15.87 -10.15 -11.61
N GLU A 291 -16.42 -11.05 -10.79
CA GLU A 291 -17.79 -11.57 -10.88
C GLU A 291 -18.72 -10.73 -9.95
#